data_ddb22e57d84729ad09c7c4f1812468a3
#
_entry.id   ddb22e57d84729ad09c7c4f1812468a3
#
_cell.length_a   1.000
_cell.length_b   1.000
_cell.length_c   1.000
_cell.angle_alpha   90.00
_cell.angle_beta   90.00
_cell.angle_gamma   90.00
#
_symmetry.space_group_name_H-M   'P 1'
#
loop_
_entity.id
_entity.type
_entity.pdbx_description
1 polymer ?
#
loop_
_entity_poly.entity_id
_entity_poly.type
_entity_poly.pdbx_seq_one_letter_code
_entity_poly.pdbx_strand_id
1 'polypeptide(L)'
;SYMDGSVDMNTTSYCYKLKVVDKCGHNSTYSNIGCSIVIRGVAQNKKGRTPRYYMDLYWDGYIDWQDGVSRYELLRSVDTGNLKPIVSLNSPSLAFTDGKLDYDWGGYWYSVLAYENNGEHNAVSRSNDIYLIQPPEVFVPNAVTHNNDGLNDSFGWADVFVKEFTMDLYNRWGEKVFSTTDKNDRWSSVYKEGDLKYSNVYMWIVSYYGWDGNR
;
A
#
# COMPACT_ATOMS: atom_id res chain seq x y z
N SER A 1 8.13 30.73 15.22
CA SER A 1 7.28 29.57 14.90
C SER A 1 6.70 29.02 16.19
N TYR A 2 5.43 28.68 16.19
CA TYR A 2 4.74 28.00 17.27
C TYR A 2 4.57 26.54 16.89
N MET A 3 4.81 25.62 17.82
CA MET A 3 4.57 24.19 17.65
C MET A 3 3.58 23.73 18.71
N ASP A 4 2.44 23.23 18.29
CA ASP A 4 1.47 22.60 19.19
C ASP A 4 1.83 21.12 19.34
N GLY A 5 2.38 20.75 20.48
CA GLY A 5 2.80 19.37 20.77
C GLY A 5 1.70 18.50 21.39
N SER A 6 0.49 19.04 21.58
CA SER A 6 -0.61 18.34 22.24
C SER A 6 -1.63 17.74 21.28
N VAL A 7 -1.36 17.82 19.97
CA VAL A 7 -2.30 17.42 18.91
C VAL A 7 -1.96 16.06 18.31
N ASP A 8 -2.97 15.22 18.06
CA ASP A 8 -2.86 14.02 17.25
C ASP A 8 -3.37 14.32 15.82
N MET A 9 -2.45 14.68 14.94
CA MET A 9 -2.74 15.01 13.55
C MET A 9 -3.12 13.80 12.67
N ASN A 10 -3.01 12.57 13.21
CA ASN A 10 -3.34 11.37 12.45
C ASN A 10 -4.82 11.00 12.53
N THR A 11 -5.52 11.48 13.55
CA THR A 11 -6.90 11.10 13.82
C THR A 11 -7.88 12.28 13.74
N THR A 12 -7.41 13.49 14.05
CA THR A 12 -8.28 14.66 14.23
C THR A 12 -7.77 15.87 13.44
N SER A 13 -8.69 16.57 12.79
CA SER A 13 -8.41 17.87 12.17
C SER A 13 -8.43 18.98 13.22
N TYR A 14 -7.44 19.85 13.18
CA TYR A 14 -7.29 21.00 14.06
C TYR A 14 -7.36 22.31 13.27
N CYS A 15 -8.02 23.29 13.85
CA CYS A 15 -8.21 24.59 13.22
C CYS A 15 -7.55 25.68 14.05
N TYR A 16 -6.81 26.57 13.41
CA TYR A 16 -6.04 27.63 14.05
C TYR A 16 -6.39 28.99 13.48
N LYS A 17 -6.33 30.00 14.34
CA LYS A 17 -6.32 31.42 13.97
C LYS A 17 -5.06 32.08 14.50
N LEU A 18 -4.51 32.98 13.70
CA LEU A 18 -3.34 33.76 14.08
C LEU A 18 -3.75 35.16 14.55
N LYS A 19 -3.04 35.67 15.51
CA LYS A 19 -3.13 37.03 15.99
C LYS A 19 -1.72 37.59 16.15
N VAL A 20 -1.46 38.75 15.59
CA VAL A 20 -0.17 39.40 15.73
C VAL A 20 -0.26 40.44 16.85
N VAL A 21 0.75 40.48 17.69
CA VAL A 21 0.94 41.52 18.72
C VAL A 21 2.18 42.29 18.36
N ASP A 22 2.06 43.62 18.20
CA ASP A 22 3.19 44.49 17.89
C ASP A 22 4.08 44.73 19.16
N LYS A 23 5.22 45.39 18.96
CA LYS A 23 6.15 45.69 20.05
C LYS A 23 5.57 46.64 21.09
N CYS A 24 4.50 47.36 20.77
CA CYS A 24 3.79 48.28 21.64
C CYS A 24 2.60 47.62 22.38
N GLY A 25 2.37 46.32 22.14
CA GLY A 25 1.27 45.58 22.77
C GLY A 25 -0.08 45.71 22.03
N HIS A 26 -0.13 46.32 20.86
CA HIS A 26 -1.35 46.37 20.07
C HIS A 26 -1.60 45.06 19.38
N ASN A 27 -2.86 44.66 19.34
CA ASN A 27 -3.30 43.40 18.75
C ASN A 27 -3.86 43.64 17.33
N SER A 28 -3.47 42.81 16.36
CA SER A 28 -4.19 42.73 15.08
C SER A 28 -5.58 42.11 15.26
N THR A 29 -6.42 42.20 14.24
CA THR A 29 -7.55 41.29 14.07
C THR A 29 -7.05 39.85 13.93
N TYR A 30 -7.90 38.86 14.21
CA TYR A 30 -7.57 37.48 13.91
C TYR A 30 -7.49 37.24 12.40
N SER A 31 -6.61 36.35 11.97
CA SER A 31 -6.60 35.78 10.61
C SER A 31 -7.90 35.01 10.33
N ASN A 32 -8.11 34.62 9.09
CA ASN A 32 -9.01 33.52 8.76
C ASN A 32 -8.63 32.25 9.55
N ILE A 33 -9.53 31.28 9.56
CA ILE A 33 -9.27 29.96 10.15
C ILE A 33 -8.47 29.12 9.13
N GLY A 34 -7.42 28.44 9.57
CA GLY A 34 -6.75 27.42 8.78
C GLY A 34 -6.92 26.06 9.47
N CYS A 35 -7.41 25.06 8.78
CA CYS A 35 -7.60 23.72 9.33
C CYS A 35 -6.66 22.72 8.68
N SER A 36 -6.22 21.71 9.44
CA SER A 36 -5.48 20.59 8.90
C SER A 36 -6.41 19.62 8.15
N ILE A 37 -5.91 19.01 7.08
CA ILE A 37 -6.59 17.91 6.39
C ILE A 37 -6.11 16.62 7.04
N VAL A 38 -7.02 15.69 7.32
CA VAL A 38 -6.67 14.35 7.79
C VAL A 38 -7.04 13.34 6.71
N ILE A 39 -6.04 12.64 6.16
CA ILE A 39 -6.26 11.48 5.30
C ILE A 39 -6.34 10.22 6.15
N ARG A 40 -7.24 9.33 5.77
CA ARG A 40 -7.45 8.00 6.34
C ARG A 40 -7.60 7.00 5.21
N GLY A 41 -7.36 5.73 5.52
CA GLY A 41 -7.55 4.70 4.50
C GLY A 41 -7.51 3.30 5.09
N VAL A 42 -7.87 2.34 4.25
CA VAL A 42 -7.87 0.93 4.59
C VAL A 42 -7.48 0.09 3.38
N ALA A 43 -6.63 -0.91 3.60
CA ALA A 43 -6.30 -1.92 2.61
C ALA A 43 -7.48 -2.89 2.47
N GLN A 44 -7.87 -3.16 1.23
CA GLN A 44 -8.99 -4.03 0.89
C GLN A 44 -8.54 -5.11 -0.09
N ASN A 45 -9.09 -6.31 0.06
CA ASN A 45 -9.00 -7.35 -0.94
C ASN A 45 -10.40 -7.89 -1.28
N LYS A 46 -10.69 -8.03 -2.55
CA LYS A 46 -11.89 -8.69 -3.04
C LYS A 46 -11.52 -10.06 -3.54
N LYS A 47 -11.84 -11.09 -2.75
CA LYS A 47 -11.63 -12.50 -3.13
C LYS A 47 -12.59 -12.88 -4.26
N GLY A 48 -12.09 -13.70 -5.19
CA GLY A 48 -12.86 -14.18 -6.33
C GLY A 48 -11.98 -14.95 -7.30
N ARG A 49 -12.51 -15.27 -8.49
CA ARG A 49 -11.74 -15.97 -9.54
C ARG A 49 -10.49 -15.16 -9.98
N THR A 50 -10.60 -13.84 -9.89
CA THR A 50 -9.49 -12.91 -10.08
C THR A 50 -9.47 -12.00 -8.85
N PRO A 51 -8.62 -12.23 -7.86
CA PRO A 51 -8.50 -11.38 -6.68
C PRO A 51 -8.16 -9.94 -7.09
N ARG A 52 -8.71 -8.99 -6.39
CA ARG A 52 -8.40 -7.56 -6.57
C ARG A 52 -7.98 -6.97 -5.25
N TYR A 53 -6.87 -6.28 -5.27
CA TYR A 53 -6.29 -5.60 -4.11
C TYR A 53 -6.33 -4.09 -4.38
N TYR A 54 -6.76 -3.32 -3.41
CA TYR A 54 -6.87 -1.87 -3.54
C TYR A 54 -6.77 -1.19 -2.17
N MET A 55 -6.46 0.09 -2.19
CA MET A 55 -6.49 0.96 -1.01
C MET A 55 -7.67 1.90 -1.15
N ASP A 56 -8.61 1.86 -0.20
CA ASP A 56 -9.67 2.85 -0.09
C ASP A 56 -9.19 3.99 0.79
N LEU A 57 -9.19 5.18 0.23
CA LEU A 57 -8.66 6.41 0.82
C LEU A 57 -9.75 7.45 0.92
N TYR A 58 -9.81 8.19 2.01
CA TYR A 58 -10.72 9.29 2.23
C TYR A 58 -10.09 10.35 3.13
N TRP A 59 -10.51 11.58 2.97
CA TRP A 59 -9.95 12.72 3.70
C TRP A 59 -11.00 13.77 4.02
N ASP A 60 -10.68 14.62 5.00
CA ASP A 60 -11.51 15.74 5.36
C ASP A 60 -11.35 16.86 4.30
N GLY A 61 -12.44 17.52 3.94
CA GLY A 61 -12.38 18.69 3.07
C GLY A 61 -11.63 19.82 3.75
N TYR A 62 -10.74 20.51 3.02
CA TYR A 62 -10.18 21.76 3.52
C TYR A 62 -11.24 22.84 3.53
N ILE A 63 -11.30 23.59 4.63
CA ILE A 63 -12.26 24.68 4.84
C ILE A 63 -11.54 26.01 5.01
N ASP A 64 -12.29 27.11 4.78
CA ASP A 64 -11.91 28.50 5.00
C ASP A 64 -10.98 29.16 3.99
N TRP A 65 -10.80 28.62 2.82
CA TRP A 65 -10.44 29.42 1.67
C TRP A 65 -11.68 30.10 1.09
N GLN A 66 -11.60 31.38 0.80
CA GLN A 66 -12.74 32.21 0.38
C GLN A 66 -13.44 31.62 -0.86
N ASP A 67 -12.66 31.20 -1.85
CA ASP A 67 -13.17 30.60 -3.09
C ASP A 67 -13.14 29.06 -3.06
N GLY A 68 -12.87 28.50 -1.88
CA GLY A 68 -12.86 27.06 -1.66
C GLY A 68 -11.65 26.35 -2.27
N VAL A 69 -11.79 25.04 -2.44
CA VAL A 69 -10.76 24.16 -3.01
C VAL A 69 -11.02 23.94 -4.49
N SER A 70 -10.00 24.10 -5.34
CA SER A 70 -10.09 23.79 -6.77
C SER A 70 -9.95 22.31 -7.04
N ARG A 71 -8.96 21.67 -6.42
CA ARG A 71 -8.67 20.26 -6.59
C ARG A 71 -7.93 19.68 -5.39
N TYR A 72 -7.99 18.37 -5.29
CA TYR A 72 -7.14 17.56 -4.42
C TYR A 72 -6.17 16.74 -5.26
N GLU A 73 -4.94 16.59 -4.81
CA GLU A 73 -3.93 15.77 -5.43
C GLU A 73 -3.47 14.70 -4.44
N LEU A 74 -3.71 13.42 -4.78
CA LEU A 74 -3.31 12.30 -3.96
C LEU A 74 -1.88 11.90 -4.33
N LEU A 75 -1.05 11.79 -3.32
CA LEU A 75 0.33 11.36 -3.41
C LEU A 75 0.50 9.95 -2.88
N ARG A 76 1.40 9.17 -3.50
CA ARG A 76 1.78 7.82 -3.07
C ARG A 76 3.28 7.60 -3.15
N SER A 77 3.82 6.79 -2.24
CA SER A 77 5.19 6.25 -2.31
C SER A 77 5.25 4.87 -1.65
N VAL A 78 6.24 4.06 -2.04
CA VAL A 78 6.64 2.83 -1.33
C VAL A 78 7.68 3.14 -0.23
N ASP A 79 8.34 4.31 -0.30
CA ASP A 79 9.37 4.77 0.63
C ASP A 79 8.97 6.05 1.34
N THR A 80 9.44 6.24 2.57
CA THR A 80 9.26 7.49 3.30
C THR A 80 9.95 8.66 2.59
N GLY A 81 9.24 9.78 2.42
CA GLY A 81 9.80 11.03 1.93
C GLY A 81 9.83 11.23 0.40
N ASN A 82 9.42 10.24 -0.38
CA ASN A 82 9.42 10.33 -1.84
C ASN A 82 8.00 10.23 -2.45
N LEU A 83 7.02 10.85 -1.81
CA LEU A 83 5.63 10.87 -2.25
C LEU A 83 5.49 11.58 -3.60
N LYS A 84 4.86 10.92 -4.57
CA LYS A 84 4.61 11.44 -5.92
C LYS A 84 3.11 11.44 -6.22
N PRO A 85 2.62 12.44 -6.99
CA PRO A 85 1.22 12.49 -7.36
C PRO A 85 0.84 11.28 -8.22
N ILE A 86 -0.28 10.66 -7.88
CA ILE A 86 -0.88 9.53 -8.63
C ILE A 86 -2.21 9.90 -9.29
N VAL A 87 -2.93 10.87 -8.75
CA VAL A 87 -4.19 11.35 -9.30
C VAL A 87 -4.48 12.77 -8.82
N SER A 88 -5.11 13.56 -9.70
CA SER A 88 -5.69 14.86 -9.38
C SER A 88 -7.20 14.76 -9.52
N LEU A 89 -7.93 15.18 -8.50
CA LEU A 89 -9.38 15.08 -8.37
C LEU A 89 -9.97 16.48 -8.19
N ASN A 90 -10.97 16.82 -8.99
CA ASN A 90 -11.68 18.09 -8.82
C ASN A 90 -12.47 18.08 -7.52
N SER A 91 -12.56 19.24 -6.87
CA SER A 91 -13.47 19.44 -5.74
C SER A 91 -14.93 19.19 -6.19
N PRO A 92 -15.79 18.56 -5.38
CA PRO A 92 -15.63 18.23 -3.95
C PRO A 92 -15.22 16.77 -3.66
N SER A 93 -14.43 16.12 -4.52
CA SER A 93 -14.05 14.72 -4.29
C SER A 93 -13.20 14.57 -3.03
N LEU A 94 -13.65 13.76 -2.08
CA LEU A 94 -12.98 13.51 -0.78
C LEU A 94 -12.59 12.04 -0.57
N ALA A 95 -12.57 11.25 -1.63
CA ALA A 95 -12.21 9.84 -1.57
C ALA A 95 -11.62 9.38 -2.90
N PHE A 96 -10.81 8.32 -2.83
CA PHE A 96 -10.23 7.66 -4.00
C PHE A 96 -9.91 6.20 -3.68
N THR A 97 -10.16 5.30 -4.65
CA THR A 97 -9.74 3.90 -4.57
C THR A 97 -8.51 3.68 -5.45
N ASP A 98 -7.37 3.40 -4.84
CA ASP A 98 -6.15 3.06 -5.55
C ASP A 98 -6.08 1.55 -5.81
N GLY A 99 -6.41 1.15 -7.03
CA GLY A 99 -6.34 -0.24 -7.50
C GLY A 99 -5.11 -0.54 -8.37
N LYS A 100 -4.17 0.40 -8.49
CA LYS A 100 -2.94 0.22 -9.28
C LYS A 100 -1.75 -0.08 -8.36
N LEU A 101 -1.88 -1.13 -7.56
CA LEU A 101 -0.82 -1.58 -6.66
C LEU A 101 0.19 -2.44 -7.41
N ASP A 102 1.46 -2.30 -7.07
CA ASP A 102 2.53 -3.20 -7.46
C ASP A 102 2.51 -4.40 -6.52
N TYR A 103 2.36 -5.61 -7.04
CA TYR A 103 2.24 -6.82 -6.24
C TYR A 103 3.54 -7.27 -5.57
N ASP A 104 4.67 -6.70 -5.99
CA ASP A 104 5.96 -6.89 -5.30
C ASP A 104 6.10 -6.00 -4.05
N TRP A 105 5.21 -4.99 -3.89
CA TRP A 105 5.24 -4.03 -2.79
C TRP A 105 3.91 -4.01 -2.04
N GLY A 106 3.90 -4.49 -0.81
CA GLY A 106 2.67 -4.53 0.01
C GLY A 106 2.41 -3.29 0.85
N GLY A 107 3.39 -2.41 1.04
CA GLY A 107 3.28 -1.23 1.89
C GLY A 107 3.36 0.08 1.12
N TYR A 108 2.43 1.02 1.40
CA TYR A 108 2.32 2.29 0.69
C TYR A 108 2.08 3.45 1.64
N TRP A 109 2.82 4.53 1.43
CA TRP A 109 2.57 5.82 2.05
C TRP A 109 1.64 6.65 1.18
N TYR A 110 0.72 7.38 1.81
CA TYR A 110 -0.21 8.30 1.16
C TYR A 110 -0.28 9.63 1.87
N SER A 111 -0.51 10.69 1.09
CA SER A 111 -0.79 12.04 1.55
C SER A 111 -1.66 12.76 0.52
N VAL A 112 -2.37 13.80 0.93
CA VAL A 112 -3.23 14.62 0.06
C VAL A 112 -2.79 16.07 0.13
N LEU A 113 -2.76 16.72 -1.03
CA LEU A 113 -2.64 18.17 -1.18
C LEU A 113 -3.98 18.75 -1.60
N ALA A 114 -4.43 19.80 -0.92
CA ALA A 114 -5.53 20.65 -1.38
C ALA A 114 -4.98 21.93 -2.00
N TYR A 115 -5.54 22.36 -3.12
CA TYR A 115 -5.16 23.57 -3.83
C TYR A 115 -6.28 24.58 -3.78
N GLU A 116 -5.94 25.80 -3.41
CA GLU A 116 -6.88 26.93 -3.36
C GLU A 116 -7.48 27.20 -4.74
N ASN A 117 -8.76 27.60 -4.77
CA ASN A 117 -9.45 28.02 -5.99
C ASN A 117 -9.34 29.52 -6.15
N ASN A 118 -8.77 29.99 -7.27
CA ASN A 118 -8.66 31.42 -7.65
C ASN A 118 -8.07 32.37 -6.58
N GLY A 119 -7.40 31.83 -5.56
CA GLY A 119 -6.80 32.63 -4.50
C GLY A 119 -5.61 33.45 -4.98
N GLU A 120 -5.43 34.67 -4.42
CA GLU A 120 -4.28 35.54 -4.72
C GLU A 120 -2.94 34.89 -4.41
N HIS A 121 -2.92 33.88 -3.52
CA HIS A 121 -1.71 33.29 -2.99
C HIS A 121 -1.41 31.89 -3.53
N ASN A 122 -2.30 31.29 -4.33
CA ASN A 122 -2.18 29.91 -4.81
C ASN A 122 -1.82 28.93 -3.66
N ALA A 123 -2.52 29.06 -2.54
CA ALA A 123 -2.20 28.34 -1.33
C ALA A 123 -2.39 26.83 -1.50
N VAL A 124 -1.54 26.07 -0.81
CA VAL A 124 -1.58 24.61 -0.80
C VAL A 124 -1.56 24.14 0.65
N SER A 125 -2.49 23.26 1.01
CA SER A 125 -2.52 22.58 2.31
C SER A 125 -2.24 21.10 2.12
N ARG A 126 -1.45 20.52 3.04
CA ARG A 126 -1.08 19.10 3.02
C ARG A 126 -1.68 18.38 4.23
N SER A 127 -2.13 17.14 4.00
CA SER A 127 -2.58 16.25 5.07
C SER A 127 -1.41 15.64 5.86
N ASN A 128 -1.74 14.88 6.91
CA ASN A 128 -0.83 13.89 7.49
C ASN A 128 -0.42 12.85 6.43
N ASP A 129 0.66 12.11 6.73
CA ASP A 129 1.05 10.92 5.98
C ASP A 129 0.50 9.68 6.67
N ILE A 130 -0.08 8.74 5.90
CA ILE A 130 -0.52 7.44 6.41
C ILE A 130 0.21 6.31 5.70
N TYR A 131 0.45 5.22 6.42
CA TYR A 131 1.03 4.00 5.88
C TYR A 131 0.00 2.88 5.91
N LEU A 132 -0.29 2.30 4.75
CA LEU A 132 -1.23 1.20 4.58
C LEU A 132 -0.52 -0.03 4.04
N ILE A 133 -0.92 -1.21 4.52
CA ILE A 133 -0.28 -2.48 4.19
C ILE A 133 -1.32 -3.46 3.66
N GLN A 134 -1.02 -4.06 2.52
CA GLN A 134 -1.72 -5.25 2.02
C GLN A 134 -1.09 -6.50 2.66
N PRO A 135 -1.89 -7.44 3.17
CA PRO A 135 -1.38 -8.70 3.67
C PRO A 135 -0.76 -9.53 2.54
N PRO A 136 0.34 -10.26 2.81
CA PRO A 136 0.93 -11.14 1.82
C PRO A 136 0.06 -12.37 1.60
N GLU A 137 0.01 -12.88 0.36
CA GLU A 137 -0.64 -14.14 0.02
C GLU A 137 0.28 -14.98 -0.88
N VAL A 138 0.30 -16.30 -0.66
CA VAL A 138 1.00 -17.27 -1.50
C VAL A 138 0.01 -18.34 -1.96
N PHE A 139 0.01 -18.63 -3.24
CA PHE A 139 -0.87 -19.62 -3.88
C PHE A 139 -0.02 -20.77 -4.39
N VAL A 140 -0.16 -21.95 -3.77
CA VAL A 140 0.59 -23.15 -4.13
C VAL A 140 -0.35 -24.14 -4.81
N PRO A 141 0.00 -24.70 -5.99
CA PRO A 141 -0.81 -25.69 -6.68
C PRO A 141 -0.80 -27.02 -5.95
N ASN A 142 -1.85 -27.82 -6.12
CA ASN A 142 -2.00 -29.14 -5.52
C ASN A 142 -1.39 -30.27 -6.34
N ALA A 143 -1.06 -30.01 -7.61
CA ALA A 143 -0.55 -31.04 -8.52
C ALA A 143 0.36 -30.42 -9.58
N VAL A 144 1.26 -31.25 -10.09
CA VAL A 144 2.15 -30.96 -11.21
C VAL A 144 2.16 -32.18 -12.15
N THR A 145 2.18 -31.95 -13.45
CA THR A 145 2.22 -33.00 -14.47
C THR A 145 3.44 -32.78 -15.34
N HIS A 146 4.41 -33.70 -15.27
CA HIS A 146 5.65 -33.63 -16.05
C HIS A 146 5.49 -34.37 -17.38
N ASN A 147 4.59 -33.94 -18.24
CA ASN A 147 4.31 -34.58 -19.52
C ASN A 147 4.79 -33.76 -20.73
N ASN A 148 5.41 -32.62 -20.48
CA ASN A 148 5.99 -31.72 -21.48
C ASN A 148 4.95 -31.17 -22.47
N ASP A 149 3.71 -30.95 -22.00
CA ASP A 149 2.64 -30.33 -22.80
C ASP A 149 2.58 -28.79 -22.65
N GLY A 150 3.46 -28.22 -21.83
CA GLY A 150 3.52 -26.80 -21.52
C GLY A 150 2.55 -26.36 -20.41
N LEU A 151 1.82 -27.29 -19.78
CA LEU A 151 0.86 -27.01 -18.72
C LEU A 151 1.25 -27.74 -17.44
N ASN A 152 1.57 -26.99 -16.39
CA ASN A 152 1.94 -27.53 -15.09
C ASN A 152 3.14 -28.52 -15.12
N ASP A 153 4.06 -28.35 -16.05
CA ASP A 153 5.26 -29.19 -16.18
C ASP A 153 6.28 -28.96 -15.06
N SER A 154 6.15 -27.88 -14.33
CA SER A 154 6.97 -27.56 -13.15
C SER A 154 6.09 -27.18 -11.97
N PHE A 155 6.51 -27.54 -10.77
CA PHE A 155 5.89 -27.09 -9.53
C PHE A 155 6.32 -25.65 -9.26
N GLY A 156 5.35 -24.75 -9.37
CA GLY A 156 5.54 -23.34 -9.12
C GLY A 156 4.48 -22.81 -8.16
N TRP A 157 4.60 -21.57 -7.81
CA TRP A 157 3.66 -20.85 -6.98
C TRP A 157 3.46 -19.44 -7.53
N ALA A 158 2.43 -18.77 -7.06
CA ALA A 158 2.22 -17.36 -7.27
C ALA A 158 2.15 -16.66 -5.92
N ASP A 159 2.64 -15.46 -5.84
CA ASP A 159 2.64 -14.66 -4.63
C ASP A 159 2.22 -13.21 -4.92
N VAL A 160 1.71 -12.54 -3.90
CA VAL A 160 1.44 -11.12 -3.92
C VAL A 160 1.83 -10.51 -2.58
N PHE A 161 2.44 -9.34 -2.61
CA PHE A 161 2.85 -8.56 -1.44
C PHE A 161 3.82 -9.28 -0.49
N VAL A 162 4.52 -10.29 -1.00
CA VAL A 162 5.51 -11.05 -0.25
C VAL A 162 6.87 -10.37 -0.33
N LYS A 163 7.45 -10.07 0.84
CA LYS A 163 8.76 -9.45 0.98
C LYS A 163 9.87 -10.49 1.07
N GLU A 164 9.67 -11.48 1.91
CA GLU A 164 10.61 -12.59 2.12
C GLU A 164 9.88 -13.91 1.92
N PHE A 165 10.57 -14.87 1.34
CA PHE A 165 10.00 -16.15 0.95
C PHE A 165 11.00 -17.28 1.11
N THR A 166 10.51 -18.43 1.56
CA THR A 166 11.24 -19.69 1.57
C THR A 166 10.30 -20.83 1.23
N MET A 167 10.70 -21.70 0.32
CA MET A 167 9.97 -22.91 -0.04
C MET A 167 10.87 -24.12 0.11
N ASP A 168 10.40 -25.11 0.86
CA ASP A 168 11.03 -26.43 1.02
C ASP A 168 10.07 -27.51 0.50
N LEU A 169 10.59 -28.45 -0.27
CA LEU A 169 9.85 -29.58 -0.80
C LEU A 169 10.48 -30.90 -0.29
N TYR A 170 9.64 -31.80 0.18
CA TYR A 170 10.04 -33.08 0.75
C TYR A 170 9.37 -34.23 0.01
N ASN A 171 10.11 -35.33 -0.17
CA ASN A 171 9.54 -36.59 -0.66
C ASN A 171 8.75 -37.31 0.44
N ARG A 172 8.11 -38.43 0.10
CA ARG A 172 7.32 -39.24 1.04
C ARG A 172 8.12 -39.86 2.20
N TRP A 173 9.45 -39.86 2.11
CA TRP A 173 10.34 -40.38 3.17
C TRP A 173 10.83 -39.25 4.09
N GLY A 174 10.41 -37.99 3.83
CA GLY A 174 10.82 -36.82 4.60
C GLY A 174 12.18 -36.26 4.21
N GLU A 175 12.75 -36.70 3.09
CA GLU A 175 13.99 -36.11 2.58
C GLU A 175 13.67 -34.81 1.82
N LYS A 176 14.43 -33.75 2.07
CA LYS A 176 14.32 -32.46 1.36
C LYS A 176 14.88 -32.63 -0.05
N VAL A 177 14.03 -32.49 -1.05
CA VAL A 177 14.38 -32.63 -2.47
C VAL A 177 14.57 -31.31 -3.20
N PHE A 178 14.05 -30.22 -2.62
CA PHE A 178 14.20 -28.87 -3.16
C PHE A 178 14.11 -27.85 -2.05
N SER A 179 14.84 -26.74 -2.20
CA SER A 179 14.79 -25.58 -1.29
C SER A 179 15.15 -24.33 -2.08
N THR A 180 14.39 -23.25 -1.89
CA THR A 180 14.68 -21.96 -2.50
C THR A 180 14.17 -20.80 -1.66
N THR A 181 14.81 -19.64 -1.82
CA THR A 181 14.37 -18.32 -1.34
C THR A 181 13.99 -17.39 -2.50
N ASP A 182 14.16 -17.85 -3.75
CA ASP A 182 13.78 -17.08 -4.93
C ASP A 182 12.33 -17.36 -5.31
N LYS A 183 11.49 -16.32 -5.29
CA LYS A 183 10.07 -16.39 -5.67
C LYS A 183 9.85 -16.82 -7.13
N ASN A 184 10.86 -16.67 -7.98
CA ASN A 184 10.80 -17.02 -9.40
C ASN A 184 11.26 -18.45 -9.70
N ASP A 185 11.90 -19.11 -8.74
CA ASP A 185 12.29 -20.51 -8.91
C ASP A 185 11.08 -21.42 -9.11
N ARG A 186 11.32 -22.49 -9.86
CA ARG A 186 10.34 -23.56 -10.08
C ARG A 186 11.03 -24.91 -9.93
N TRP A 187 10.35 -25.81 -9.26
CA TRP A 187 10.85 -27.17 -9.15
C TRP A 187 10.31 -28.01 -10.32
N SER A 188 11.24 -28.62 -11.06
CA SER A 188 10.94 -29.68 -12.01
C SER A 188 11.66 -30.92 -11.55
N SER A 189 10.94 -32.01 -11.32
CA SER A 189 11.61 -33.28 -11.10
C SER A 189 12.30 -33.66 -12.42
N VAL A 190 13.64 -33.67 -12.40
CA VAL A 190 14.40 -34.25 -13.50
C VAL A 190 14.23 -35.75 -13.38
N TYR A 191 13.24 -36.28 -14.09
CA TYR A 191 13.11 -37.73 -14.23
C TYR A 191 14.29 -38.25 -15.02
N LYS A 192 15.08 -39.16 -14.41
CA LYS A 192 15.95 -40.03 -15.18
C LYS A 192 15.03 -40.93 -16.00
N GLU A 193 15.36 -41.09 -17.28
CA GLU A 193 14.65 -41.96 -18.22
C GLU A 193 14.45 -43.34 -17.53
N GLY A 194 13.20 -43.74 -17.24
CA GLY A 194 12.83 -44.93 -16.55
C GLY A 194 11.94 -44.80 -15.30
N ASP A 195 11.91 -43.65 -14.62
CA ASP A 195 11.15 -43.44 -13.36
C ASP A 195 9.70 -42.98 -13.55
N LEU A 196 9.24 -42.83 -14.77
CA LEU A 196 7.96 -42.17 -15.15
C LEU A 196 6.69 -42.97 -14.85
N LYS A 197 6.75 -44.11 -14.16
CA LYS A 197 5.56 -44.96 -13.98
C LYS A 197 4.79 -44.75 -12.69
N TYR A 198 5.23 -43.90 -11.79
CA TYR A 198 4.58 -43.79 -10.50
C TYR A 198 4.28 -42.37 -10.11
N SER A 199 3.02 -42.13 -9.81
CA SER A 199 2.54 -40.96 -9.13
C SER A 199 3.25 -40.81 -7.77
N ASN A 200 3.98 -39.72 -7.54
CA ASN A 200 4.65 -39.44 -6.28
C ASN A 200 3.88 -38.34 -5.53
N VAL A 201 3.92 -38.47 -4.20
CA VAL A 201 3.38 -37.43 -3.30
C VAL A 201 4.55 -36.70 -2.68
N TYR A 202 4.48 -35.39 -2.71
CA TYR A 202 5.44 -34.50 -2.08
C TYR A 202 4.74 -33.64 -1.03
N MET A 203 5.45 -33.32 0.03
CA MET A 203 5.02 -32.36 1.03
C MET A 203 5.82 -31.07 0.85
N TRP A 204 5.15 -29.93 0.89
CA TRP A 204 5.82 -28.64 0.85
C TRP A 204 5.61 -27.86 2.15
N ILE A 205 6.61 -27.04 2.49
CA ILE A 205 6.55 -26.07 3.57
C ILE A 205 6.94 -24.72 2.95
N VAL A 206 6.05 -23.72 3.09
CA VAL A 206 6.35 -22.36 2.69
C VAL A 206 6.33 -21.45 3.91
N SER A 207 7.34 -20.61 4.01
CA SER A 207 7.41 -19.54 4.99
C SER A 207 7.59 -18.21 4.26
N TYR A 208 6.81 -17.22 4.62
CA TYR A 208 6.88 -15.91 3.97
C TYR A 208 6.54 -14.79 4.94
N TYR A 209 7.03 -13.58 4.64
CA TYR A 209 6.78 -12.37 5.39
C TYR A 209 6.22 -11.30 4.46
N GLY A 210 5.31 -10.50 5.02
CA GLY A 210 4.79 -9.30 4.40
C GLY A 210 5.62 -8.06 4.75
N TRP A 211 5.06 -6.93 4.44
CA TRP A 211 5.62 -5.60 4.70
C TRP A 211 5.29 -5.09 6.11
N ASP A 212 4.39 -5.75 6.82
CA ASP A 212 4.05 -5.51 8.22
C ASP A 212 4.98 -6.22 9.21
N GLY A 213 5.91 -7.06 8.72
CA GLY A 213 6.82 -7.87 9.52
C GLY A 213 6.18 -9.11 10.14
N ASN A 214 4.91 -9.42 9.84
CA ASN A 214 4.22 -10.61 10.31
C ASN A 214 4.51 -11.81 9.40
N ARG A 215 4.67 -13.01 10.02
CA ARG A 215 4.94 -14.28 9.38
C ARG A 215 3.68 -15.14 9.27
#